data_97fa231c7cd41d9d26c83b53e57ccf4d
#
_entry.id   97fa231c7cd41d9d26c83b53e57ccf4d
#
_cell.length_a   1.000
_cell.length_b   1.000
_cell.length_c   1.000
_cell.angle_alpha   90.00
_cell.angle_beta   90.00
_cell.angle_gamma   90.00
#
_symmetry.space_group_name_H-M   'P 1'
#
loop_
_entity.id
_entity.type
_entity.pdbx_description
1 polymer ?
#
loop_
_entity_poly.entity_id
_entity_poly.type
_entity_poly.pdbx_seq_one_letter_code
_entity_poly.pdbx_strand_id
1 'polypeptide(L)'
;MAGQRSRPRGQLEQAVLDALWSAAETSDAGLTARQVLDAFPEPRPALTTVLTVLDRLGRKGQVDRQEHDDAPLTFRASNSREEQTASLMSNALAAATDREAALLQFTGSLASDDLDVLRRALDARSRS
;
A
#
# COMPACT_ATOMS: atom_id res chain seq x y z
N MET A 1 14.45 -26.33 7.92
CA MET A 1 14.15 -25.87 7.91
C MET A 1 13.84 -25.17 7.65
N ALA A 2 14.00 -25.58 7.54
CA ALA A 2 13.22 -24.87 7.12
C ALA A 2 12.71 -23.73 7.70
N GLY A 3 12.62 -23.58 8.40
CA GLY A 3 12.06 -22.47 8.87
C GLY A 3 12.46 -21.20 8.38
N GLN A 4 13.47 -21.10 7.90
CA GLN A 4 13.94 -19.99 7.52
C GLN A 4 13.44 -19.50 6.31
N ARG A 5 12.37 -19.59 5.90
CA ARG A 5 11.89 -19.09 4.70
C ARG A 5 11.72 -17.64 4.71
N SER A 6 11.91 -16.96 3.65
CA SER A 6 11.67 -15.56 3.52
C SER A 6 10.18 -15.29 3.52
N ARG A 7 9.78 -14.06 3.87
CA ARG A 7 8.41 -13.66 3.77
C ARG A 7 7.97 -13.67 2.32
N PRO A 8 6.70 -13.94 2.05
CA PRO A 8 6.19 -13.78 0.69
C PRO A 8 6.41 -12.37 0.19
N ARG A 9 6.64 -12.23 -1.12
CA ARG A 9 6.95 -10.93 -1.72
C ARG A 9 5.91 -9.88 -1.37
N GLY A 10 4.65 -10.23 -1.40
CA GLY A 10 3.60 -9.28 -1.09
C GLY A 10 3.65 -8.78 0.34
N GLN A 11 4.09 -9.63 1.28
CA GLN A 11 4.19 -9.21 2.67
C GLN A 11 5.33 -8.21 2.88
N LEU A 12 6.43 -8.37 2.17
CA LEU A 12 7.53 -7.41 2.27
C LEU A 12 7.14 -6.07 1.67
N GLU A 13 6.49 -6.09 0.52
CA GLU A 13 6.01 -4.85 -0.11
C GLU A 13 5.03 -4.14 0.81
N GLN A 14 4.10 -4.88 1.41
CA GLN A 14 3.11 -4.30 2.29
C GLN A 14 3.77 -3.71 3.54
N ALA A 15 4.76 -4.40 4.11
CA ALA A 15 5.46 -3.92 5.29
C ALA A 15 6.22 -2.63 5.01
N VAL A 16 6.83 -2.53 3.83
CA VAL A 16 7.54 -1.30 3.44
C VAL A 16 6.55 -0.15 3.30
N LEU A 17 5.43 -0.38 2.61
CA LEU A 17 4.42 0.65 2.45
C LEU A 17 3.83 1.07 3.79
N ASP A 18 3.58 0.12 4.70
CA ASP A 18 3.07 0.44 6.03
C ASP A 18 4.04 1.35 6.80
N ALA A 19 5.34 1.08 6.69
CA ALA A 19 6.35 1.92 7.33
C ALA A 19 6.32 3.34 6.78
N LEU A 20 6.19 3.47 5.45
CA LEU A 20 6.15 4.77 4.80
C LEU A 20 4.88 5.53 5.15
N TRP A 21 3.74 4.85 5.19
CA TRP A 21 2.49 5.51 5.56
C TRP A 21 2.49 5.95 7.02
N SER A 22 3.04 5.12 7.91
CA SER A 22 3.12 5.48 9.33
C SER A 22 4.00 6.70 9.53
N ALA A 23 5.12 6.76 8.83
CA ALA A 23 6.01 7.91 8.93
C ALA A 23 5.36 9.17 8.38
N ALA A 24 4.54 9.04 7.35
CA ALA A 24 3.87 10.18 6.74
C ALA A 24 2.84 10.82 7.67
N GLU A 25 2.39 10.11 8.68
CA GLU A 25 1.45 10.66 9.65
C GLU A 25 2.10 11.75 10.50
N THR A 26 3.41 11.73 10.64
CA THR A 26 4.10 12.70 11.48
C THR A 26 5.05 13.63 10.72
N SER A 27 5.37 13.32 9.47
CA SER A 27 6.35 14.13 8.71
C SER A 27 6.24 13.84 7.23
N ASP A 28 6.48 14.87 6.41
CA ASP A 28 6.50 14.72 4.97
C ASP A 28 7.90 14.41 4.45
N ALA A 29 8.86 14.22 5.32
CA ALA A 29 10.26 14.08 4.90
C ALA A 29 10.58 12.76 4.22
N GLY A 30 9.74 11.75 4.39
CA GLY A 30 10.03 10.42 3.89
C GLY A 30 11.00 9.68 4.77
N LEU A 31 11.39 8.48 4.36
CA LEU A 31 12.33 7.65 5.12
C LEU A 31 13.47 7.22 4.22
N THR A 32 14.67 7.11 4.81
CA THR A 32 15.77 6.44 4.13
C THR A 32 15.52 4.93 4.15
N ALA A 33 16.23 4.18 3.33
CA ALA A 33 16.11 2.71 3.33
C ALA A 33 16.45 2.14 4.71
N ARG A 34 17.44 2.70 5.39
CA ARG A 34 17.83 2.25 6.72
C ARG A 34 16.69 2.49 7.72
N GLN A 35 16.03 3.63 7.63
CA GLN A 35 14.89 3.93 8.50
C GLN A 35 13.71 3.00 8.23
N VAL A 36 13.49 2.64 6.98
CA VAL A 36 12.47 1.65 6.63
C VAL A 36 12.81 0.31 7.28
N LEU A 37 14.07 -0.10 7.15
CA LEU A 37 14.52 -1.35 7.76
C LEU A 37 14.31 -1.34 9.28
N ASP A 38 14.66 -0.23 9.92
CA ASP A 38 14.53 -0.10 11.37
C ASP A 38 13.07 -0.18 11.84
N ALA A 39 12.13 0.10 10.97
CA ALA A 39 10.71 0.00 11.30
C ALA A 39 10.17 -1.43 11.26
N PHE A 40 10.95 -2.38 10.72
CA PHE A 40 10.50 -3.77 10.68
C PHE A 40 10.65 -4.42 12.04
N PRO A 41 9.70 -5.28 12.42
CA PRO A 41 9.89 -6.07 13.65
C PRO A 41 10.93 -7.16 13.41
N GLU A 42 11.48 -7.69 14.48
CA GLU A 42 12.41 -8.80 14.39
C GLU A 42 11.67 -10.07 13.96
N PRO A 43 12.27 -10.92 13.14
CA PRO A 43 13.59 -10.75 12.52
C PRO A 43 13.51 -9.80 11.33
N ARG A 44 14.46 -8.92 11.22
CA ARG A 44 14.47 -7.94 10.12
C ARG A 44 15.10 -8.52 8.87
N PRO A 45 14.64 -8.13 7.69
CA PRO A 45 15.31 -8.54 6.46
C PRO A 45 16.64 -7.81 6.32
N ALA A 46 17.45 -8.22 5.35
CA ALA A 46 18.69 -7.52 5.04
C ALA A 46 18.38 -6.16 4.40
N LEU A 47 19.28 -5.22 4.55
CA LEU A 47 19.13 -3.91 3.93
C LEU A 47 19.00 -4.02 2.42
N THR A 48 19.77 -4.92 1.80
CA THR A 48 19.69 -5.11 0.35
C THR A 48 18.30 -5.60 -0.08
N THR A 49 17.65 -6.39 0.77
CA THR A 49 16.28 -6.83 0.49
C THR A 49 15.32 -5.64 0.52
N VAL A 50 15.48 -4.76 1.49
CA VAL A 50 14.64 -3.56 1.58
C VAL A 50 14.85 -2.67 0.36
N LEU A 51 16.11 -2.49 -0.06
CA LEU A 51 16.41 -1.69 -1.24
C LEU A 51 15.79 -2.28 -2.50
N THR A 52 15.84 -3.61 -2.64
CA THR A 52 15.22 -4.29 -3.78
C THR A 52 13.71 -4.08 -3.80
N VAL A 53 13.08 -4.17 -2.63
CA VAL A 53 11.63 -3.98 -2.53
C VAL A 53 11.25 -2.53 -2.86
N LEU A 54 12.02 -1.56 -2.32
CA LEU A 54 11.78 -0.14 -2.62
C LEU A 54 11.91 0.13 -4.12
N ASP A 55 12.91 -0.47 -4.77
CA ASP A 55 13.09 -0.31 -6.21
C ASP A 55 11.90 -0.87 -6.98
N ARG A 56 11.44 -2.04 -6.57
CA ARG A 56 10.28 -2.67 -7.22
C ARG A 56 9.03 -1.83 -7.05
N LEU A 57 8.79 -1.30 -5.85
CA LEU A 57 7.65 -0.45 -5.60
C LEU A 57 7.74 0.86 -6.39
N GLY A 58 8.95 1.38 -6.57
CA GLY A 58 9.16 2.56 -7.40
C GLY A 58 8.79 2.31 -8.86
N ARG A 59 9.14 1.14 -9.37
CA ARG A 59 8.80 0.78 -10.75
C ARG A 59 7.31 0.59 -10.93
N LYS A 60 6.60 0.18 -9.87
CA LYS A 60 5.15 0.03 -9.92
C LYS A 60 4.43 1.37 -9.72
N GLY A 61 5.16 2.43 -9.45
CA GLY A 61 4.55 3.74 -9.22
C GLY A 61 3.94 3.89 -7.83
N GLN A 62 4.34 3.04 -6.89
CA GLN A 62 3.79 3.07 -5.53
C GLN A 62 4.67 3.77 -4.52
N VAL A 63 5.92 4.04 -4.87
CA VAL A 63 6.89 4.73 -4.01
C VAL A 63 7.63 5.76 -4.84
N ASP A 64 7.80 6.96 -4.29
CA ASP A 64 8.58 8.01 -4.91
C ASP A 64 9.92 8.12 -4.22
N ARG A 65 10.99 8.26 -5.01
CA ARG A 65 12.34 8.46 -4.50
C ARG A 65 12.65 9.92 -4.53
N GLN A 66 13.35 10.42 -3.52
CA GLN A 66 13.80 11.80 -3.53
C GLN A 66 15.28 11.85 -3.23
N GLU A 67 16.04 12.46 -4.14
CA GLU A 67 17.47 12.60 -3.97
C GLU A 67 17.78 13.90 -3.24
N HIS A 68 18.86 13.90 -2.48
CA HIS A 68 19.30 15.06 -1.73
C HIS A 68 20.80 15.23 -1.99
N ASP A 69 21.27 16.46 -2.03
CA ASP A 69 22.67 16.72 -2.35
C ASP A 69 23.63 16.17 -1.31
N ASP A 70 23.35 16.36 -0.05
CA ASP A 70 24.25 15.96 1.01
C ASP A 70 23.65 14.97 1.99
N ALA A 71 22.65 14.25 1.58
CA ALA A 71 21.96 13.30 2.47
C ALA A 71 21.54 12.07 1.67
N PRO A 72 21.26 10.96 2.35
CA PRO A 72 20.83 9.74 1.66
C PRO A 72 19.49 9.93 0.97
N LEU A 73 19.21 9.06 0.02
CA LEU A 73 17.91 9.03 -0.64
C LEU A 73 16.82 8.81 0.38
N THR A 74 15.68 9.45 0.17
CA THR A 74 14.49 9.17 0.95
C THR A 74 13.39 8.65 0.04
N PHE A 75 12.42 7.99 0.65
CA PHE A 75 11.33 7.35 -0.07
C PHE A 75 10.00 7.71 0.61
N ARG A 76 8.97 7.89 -0.19
CA ARG A 76 7.63 8.15 0.33
C ARG A 76 6.65 7.33 -0.48
N ALA A 77 5.55 6.93 0.13
CA ALA A 77 4.49 6.25 -0.62
C ALA A 77 3.87 7.27 -1.58
N SER A 78 3.66 6.86 -2.83
CA SER A 78 3.10 7.74 -3.85
C SER A 78 1.61 8.03 -3.62
N ASN A 79 0.92 7.10 -2.96
CA ASN A 79 -0.52 7.20 -2.71
C ASN A 79 -0.79 6.97 -1.23
N SER A 80 -1.94 7.40 -0.77
CA SER A 80 -2.35 7.13 0.59
C SER A 80 -2.71 5.65 0.77
N ARG A 81 -2.84 5.22 2.02
CA ARG A 81 -3.27 3.86 2.35
C ARG A 81 -4.63 3.58 1.73
N GLU A 82 -5.55 4.55 1.83
CA GLU A 82 -6.89 4.42 1.30
C GLU A 82 -6.91 4.35 -0.23
N GLU A 83 -6.06 5.16 -0.87
CA GLU A 83 -5.93 5.11 -2.33
C GLU A 83 -5.39 3.75 -2.79
N GLN A 84 -4.45 3.19 -2.05
CA GLN A 84 -3.91 1.88 -2.37
C GLN A 84 -5.00 0.81 -2.26
N THR A 85 -5.79 0.86 -1.19
CA THR A 85 -6.88 -0.09 -1.00
C THR A 85 -7.91 0.03 -2.12
N ALA A 86 -8.28 1.26 -2.48
CA ALA A 86 -9.25 1.48 -3.56
C ALA A 86 -8.72 0.95 -4.89
N SER A 87 -7.41 1.10 -5.15
CA SER A 87 -6.81 0.55 -6.37
C SER A 87 -6.90 -0.97 -6.41
N LEU A 88 -6.64 -1.62 -5.27
CA LEU A 88 -6.75 -3.08 -5.19
C LEU A 88 -8.18 -3.53 -5.45
N MET A 89 -9.16 -2.82 -4.91
CA MET A 89 -10.57 -3.14 -5.14
C MET A 89 -10.93 -2.98 -6.62
N SER A 90 -10.47 -1.89 -7.24
CA SER A 90 -10.73 -1.65 -8.66
C SER A 90 -10.09 -2.72 -9.53
N ASN A 91 -8.87 -3.12 -9.20
CA ASN A 91 -8.18 -4.15 -9.97
C ASN A 91 -8.87 -5.50 -9.85
N ALA A 92 -9.36 -5.83 -8.65
CA ALA A 92 -10.10 -7.07 -8.46
C ALA A 92 -11.37 -7.09 -9.29
N LEU A 93 -12.09 -5.96 -9.32
CA LEU A 93 -13.32 -5.85 -10.10
C LEU A 93 -13.02 -5.94 -11.60
N ALA A 94 -11.92 -5.31 -12.05
CA ALA A 94 -11.54 -5.35 -13.46
C ALA A 94 -11.20 -6.76 -13.92
N ALA A 95 -10.72 -7.61 -13.02
CA ALA A 95 -10.37 -8.99 -13.34
C ALA A 95 -11.57 -9.93 -13.30
N ALA A 96 -12.74 -9.48 -12.83
CA ALA A 96 -13.92 -10.33 -12.70
C ALA A 96 -14.47 -10.68 -14.08
N THR A 97 -14.85 -11.93 -14.25
CA THR A 97 -15.47 -12.38 -15.49
C THR A 97 -16.86 -11.75 -15.65
N ASP A 98 -17.59 -11.64 -14.56
CA ASP A 98 -18.94 -11.05 -14.55
C ASP A 98 -18.94 -9.94 -13.49
N ARG A 99 -18.72 -8.70 -13.95
CA ARG A 99 -18.61 -7.55 -13.05
C ARG A 99 -19.91 -7.32 -12.27
N GLU A 100 -21.04 -7.48 -12.93
CA GLU A 100 -22.33 -7.26 -12.28
C GLU A 100 -22.53 -8.25 -11.12
N ALA A 101 -22.28 -9.52 -11.38
CA ALA A 101 -22.42 -10.55 -10.34
C ALA A 101 -21.47 -10.29 -9.18
N ALA A 102 -20.22 -9.86 -9.50
CA ALA A 102 -19.23 -9.56 -8.46
C ALA A 102 -19.70 -8.41 -7.59
N LEU A 103 -20.25 -7.36 -8.20
CA LEU A 103 -20.73 -6.20 -7.45
C LEU A 103 -21.94 -6.58 -6.57
N LEU A 104 -22.84 -7.40 -7.07
CA LEU A 104 -24.00 -7.83 -6.29
C LEU A 104 -23.57 -8.68 -5.08
N GLN A 105 -22.61 -9.58 -5.29
CA GLN A 105 -22.10 -10.39 -4.18
C GLN A 105 -21.40 -9.52 -3.15
N PHE A 106 -20.62 -8.55 -3.62
CA PHE A 106 -19.88 -7.67 -2.74
C PHE A 106 -20.84 -6.86 -1.85
N THR A 107 -21.86 -6.24 -2.45
CA THR A 107 -22.79 -5.44 -1.66
C THR A 107 -23.56 -6.31 -0.68
N GLY A 108 -23.85 -7.56 -1.04
CA GLY A 108 -24.54 -8.49 -0.15
C GLY A 108 -23.70 -8.87 1.07
N SER A 109 -22.38 -8.73 0.98
CA SER A 109 -21.49 -9.08 2.07
C SER A 109 -21.12 -7.89 2.94
N LEU A 110 -21.49 -6.67 2.56
CA LEU A 110 -21.08 -5.48 3.29
C LEU A 110 -21.89 -5.29 4.57
N ALA A 111 -21.21 -4.78 5.59
CA ALA A 111 -21.87 -4.38 6.82
C ALA A 111 -22.75 -3.16 6.56
N SER A 112 -23.74 -2.94 7.40
CA SER A 112 -24.68 -1.83 7.21
C SER A 112 -23.98 -0.47 7.24
N ASP A 113 -22.94 -0.32 8.07
CA ASP A 113 -22.19 0.93 8.15
C ASP A 113 -21.48 1.23 6.82
N ASP A 114 -20.93 0.20 6.18
CA ASP A 114 -20.27 0.37 4.89
C ASP A 114 -21.27 0.71 3.80
N LEU A 115 -22.46 0.10 3.85
CA LEU A 115 -23.51 0.43 2.90
C LEU A 115 -23.94 1.89 3.03
N ASP A 116 -24.00 2.40 4.25
CA ASP A 116 -24.35 3.81 4.47
C ASP A 116 -23.31 4.74 3.86
N VAL A 117 -22.02 4.41 4.00
CA VAL A 117 -20.95 5.19 3.39
C VAL A 117 -21.10 5.17 1.86
N LEU A 118 -21.36 4.00 1.29
CA LEU A 118 -21.53 3.88 -0.16
C LEU A 118 -22.73 4.70 -0.64
N ARG A 119 -23.83 4.68 0.09
CA ARG A 119 -25.01 5.46 -0.30
C ARG A 119 -24.68 6.94 -0.32
N ARG A 120 -23.99 7.44 0.70
CA ARG A 120 -23.60 8.86 0.75
C ARG A 120 -22.66 9.21 -0.39
N ALA A 121 -21.72 8.33 -0.71
CA ALA A 121 -20.77 8.57 -1.79
C ALA A 121 -21.48 8.61 -3.14
N LEU A 122 -22.43 7.71 -3.37
CA LEU A 122 -23.18 7.69 -4.61
C LEU A 122 -24.07 8.91 -4.74
N ASP A 123 -24.70 9.34 -3.65
CA ASP A 123 -25.54 10.53 -3.66
C ASP A 123 -24.71 11.78 -3.97
N ALA A 124 -23.53 11.90 -3.38
CA ALA A 124 -22.63 13.01 -3.62
C ALA A 124 -22.19 13.05 -5.09
N ARG A 125 -21.91 11.87 -5.66
CA ARG A 125 -21.49 11.77 -7.04
C ARG A 125 -22.61 12.14 -8.00
N SER A 126 -23.85 11.78 -7.65
CA SER A 126 -25.00 12.10 -8.49
C SER A 126 -25.27 13.60 -8.55
N ARG A 127 -24.87 14.34 -7.51
CA ARG A 127 -25.09 15.77 -7.50
C ARG A 127 -24.00 16.57 -8.17
N SER A 128 -22.93 15.94 -8.59
CA SER A 128 -21.80 16.65 -9.22
C SER A 128 -22.04 16.96 -10.67
#